data_c9a5ffc1cec4856c528e5c251026a28f
#
_entry.id   c9a5ffc1cec4856c528e5c251026a28f
#
_cell.length_a   1.000
_cell.length_b   1.000
_cell.length_c   1.000
_cell.angle_alpha   90.00
_cell.angle_beta   90.00
_cell.angle_gamma   90.00
#
_symmetry.space_group_name_H-M   'P 1'
#
loop_
_entity.id
_entity.type
_entity.pdbx_description
1 polymer ?
#
loop_
_entity_poly.entity_id
_entity_poly.type
_entity_poly.pdbx_seq_one_letter_code
_entity_poly.pdbx_strand_id
1 'polypeptide(L)'
;MVTQEHLLELFRHKYEQTLPVGWSPLLRRKFGYFNPDDIYEATLDTLVGPETDWLDVGCGRDVFPSNFAMAKILAQRCRILAGLDPSDNIDENPLLHERYKGTIESFQPKRQFDMVTLRMVAEHISDPPGTAAALARLCKPGGRVVIYTVYKWSPVTIVSSLAPFWLHHVVKKRIWNTEEKDTFPTEYRMNTRRDLRRIMGAAGFEEERFSYLDDCRSFARWKLTNLMELVGWKVLRSIGLHYPEVCLLGIYRRSRPAS
;
A
#
# COMPACT_ATOMS: atom_id res chain seq x y z
N MET A 1 17.10 4.08 2.62
CA MET A 1 16.21 5.12 2.01
C MET A 1 16.02 4.74 0.55
N VAL A 2 14.79 4.69 0.06
CA VAL A 2 14.53 4.40 -1.37
C VAL A 2 15.14 5.53 -2.20
N THR A 3 16.06 5.20 -3.10
CA THR A 3 16.70 6.15 -4.02
C THR A 3 16.03 6.10 -5.38
N GLN A 4 16.25 7.12 -6.20
CA GLN A 4 15.73 7.11 -7.57
C GLN A 4 16.35 5.98 -8.41
N GLU A 5 17.62 5.66 -8.18
CA GLU A 5 18.31 4.55 -8.83
C GLU A 5 17.67 3.20 -8.48
N HIS A 6 17.38 2.97 -7.19
CA HIS A 6 16.68 1.77 -6.73
C HIS A 6 15.27 1.65 -7.35
N LEU A 7 14.51 2.75 -7.43
CA LEU A 7 13.21 2.76 -8.12
C LEU A 7 13.34 2.42 -9.61
N LEU A 8 14.38 2.90 -10.28
CA LEU A 8 14.64 2.56 -11.69
C LEU A 8 14.98 1.09 -11.88
N GLU A 9 15.77 0.52 -10.97
CA GLU A 9 16.11 -0.91 -11.00
C GLU A 9 14.86 -1.79 -10.84
N LEU A 10 14.04 -1.51 -9.82
CA LEU A 10 12.79 -2.23 -9.61
C LEU A 10 11.80 -2.05 -10.76
N PHE A 11 11.74 -0.84 -11.33
CA PHE A 11 10.92 -0.58 -12.51
C PHE A 11 11.33 -1.46 -13.70
N ARG A 12 12.65 -1.64 -13.92
CA ARG A 12 13.15 -2.55 -14.95
C ARG A 12 12.71 -3.99 -14.68
N HIS A 13 12.90 -4.48 -13.47
CA HIS A 13 12.45 -5.82 -13.08
C HIS A 13 10.95 -6.01 -13.29
N LYS A 14 10.12 -5.02 -12.92
CA LYS A 14 8.66 -5.10 -13.02
C LYS A 14 8.16 -5.10 -14.47
N TYR A 15 8.73 -4.25 -15.31
CA TYR A 15 8.15 -3.94 -16.63
C TYR A 15 8.98 -4.46 -17.82
N GLU A 16 10.29 -4.69 -17.67
CA GLU A 16 11.13 -5.18 -18.77
C GLU A 16 11.10 -6.70 -18.93
N GLN A 17 10.64 -7.43 -17.92
CA GLN A 17 10.47 -8.89 -18.00
C GLN A 17 9.16 -9.31 -18.69
N THR A 18 8.18 -8.42 -18.79
CA THR A 18 6.91 -8.65 -19.47
C THR A 18 6.94 -7.97 -20.84
N LEU A 19 7.28 -8.72 -21.87
CA LEU A 19 7.22 -8.25 -23.26
C LEU A 19 5.83 -8.51 -23.85
N PRO A 20 5.27 -7.52 -24.58
CA PRO A 20 5.78 -6.16 -24.81
C PRO A 20 5.39 -5.19 -23.66
N VAL A 21 6.34 -4.39 -23.23
CA VAL A 21 6.05 -3.31 -22.26
C VAL A 21 5.06 -2.33 -22.91
N GLY A 22 3.91 -2.15 -22.25
CA GLY A 22 2.90 -1.21 -22.73
C GLY A 22 3.41 0.24 -22.78
N TRP A 23 2.76 1.08 -23.58
CA TRP A 23 3.14 2.49 -23.73
C TRP A 23 3.13 3.29 -22.40
N SER A 24 2.22 2.93 -21.49
CA SER A 24 2.02 3.68 -20.25
C SER A 24 3.21 3.57 -19.28
N PRO A 25 3.79 2.40 -18.96
CA PRO A 25 5.01 2.31 -18.16
C PRO A 25 6.18 3.07 -18.79
N LEU A 26 6.39 2.93 -20.10
CA LEU A 26 7.47 3.62 -20.82
C LEU A 26 7.32 5.13 -20.78
N LEU A 27 6.09 5.64 -20.92
CA LEU A 27 5.80 7.06 -20.83
C LEU A 27 6.12 7.59 -19.43
N ARG A 28 5.65 6.92 -18.37
CA ARG A 28 5.93 7.30 -16.97
C ARG A 28 7.43 7.33 -16.69
N ARG A 29 8.17 6.29 -17.10
CA ARG A 29 9.64 6.26 -16.98
C ARG A 29 10.31 7.45 -17.66
N LYS A 30 9.85 7.83 -18.86
CA LYS A 30 10.37 9.01 -19.59
C LYS A 30 10.19 10.31 -18.80
N PHE A 31 9.12 10.43 -18.02
CA PHE A 31 8.85 11.56 -17.14
C PHE A 31 9.54 11.47 -15.78
N GLY A 32 10.15 10.33 -15.43
CA GLY A 32 10.71 10.07 -14.11
C GLY A 32 9.65 9.90 -13.01
N TYR A 33 8.45 9.50 -13.42
CA TYR A 33 7.33 9.25 -12.52
C TYR A 33 7.24 7.77 -12.13
N PHE A 34 7.06 7.51 -10.82
CA PHE A 34 6.82 6.18 -10.25
C PHE A 34 5.45 6.17 -9.57
N ASN A 35 4.72 5.09 -9.76
CA ASN A 35 3.41 4.93 -9.11
C ASN A 35 3.55 4.79 -7.59
N PRO A 36 2.49 5.08 -6.83
CA PRO A 36 2.45 4.78 -5.39
C PRO A 36 2.80 3.32 -5.07
N ASP A 37 2.31 2.36 -5.86
CA ASP A 37 2.67 0.94 -5.68
C ASP A 37 4.16 0.68 -5.88
N ASP A 38 4.81 1.31 -6.88
CA ASP A 38 6.25 1.14 -7.12
C ASP A 38 7.07 1.65 -5.91
N ILE A 39 6.63 2.76 -5.28
CA ILE A 39 7.27 3.32 -4.09
C ILE A 39 7.05 2.43 -2.87
N TYR A 40 5.85 1.87 -2.70
CA TYR A 40 5.54 0.91 -1.65
C TYR A 40 6.39 -0.35 -1.78
N GLU A 41 6.42 -0.98 -2.96
CA GLU A 41 7.21 -2.18 -3.28
C GLU A 41 8.71 -1.94 -3.02
N ALA A 42 9.25 -0.81 -3.49
CA ALA A 42 10.65 -0.42 -3.23
C ALA A 42 10.93 -0.18 -1.75
N THR A 43 9.95 0.34 -1.00
CA THR A 43 10.08 0.52 0.45
C THR A 43 10.19 -0.84 1.14
N LEU A 44 9.34 -1.80 0.80
CA LEU A 44 9.40 -3.14 1.38
C LEU A 44 10.70 -3.88 0.99
N ASP A 45 11.19 -3.69 -0.23
CA ASP A 45 12.48 -4.25 -0.64
C ASP A 45 13.65 -3.82 0.25
N THR A 46 13.61 -2.59 0.77
CA THR A 46 14.62 -2.10 1.73
C THR A 46 14.44 -2.61 3.15
N LEU A 47 13.26 -3.12 3.51
CA LEU A 47 12.92 -3.53 4.87
C LEU A 47 12.94 -5.04 5.08
N VAL A 48 12.67 -5.80 4.04
CA VAL A 48 12.61 -7.27 4.11
C VAL A 48 14.00 -7.87 3.97
N GLY A 49 14.46 -8.53 5.03
CA GLY A 49 15.72 -9.28 5.06
C GLY A 49 15.51 -10.76 5.37
N PRO A 50 16.60 -11.58 5.35
CA PRO A 50 16.51 -13.03 5.56
C PRO A 50 15.93 -13.46 6.91
N GLU A 51 16.08 -12.63 7.93
CA GLU A 51 15.57 -12.90 9.28
C GLU A 51 14.19 -12.30 9.55
N THR A 52 13.56 -11.70 8.55
CA THR A 52 12.27 -11.01 8.74
C THR A 52 11.12 -12.00 8.85
N ASP A 53 10.42 -11.98 9.99
CA ASP A 53 9.06 -12.52 10.09
C ASP A 53 8.09 -11.43 9.66
N TRP A 54 7.41 -11.63 8.55
CA TRP A 54 6.52 -10.66 7.93
C TRP A 54 5.08 -11.14 7.99
N LEU A 55 4.18 -10.31 8.53
CA LEU A 55 2.73 -10.49 8.49
C LEU A 55 2.12 -9.48 7.50
N ASP A 56 1.45 -9.97 6.47
CA ASP A 56 0.68 -9.17 5.52
C ASP A 56 -0.81 -9.25 5.87
N VAL A 57 -1.38 -8.13 6.32
CA VAL A 57 -2.78 -8.01 6.73
C VAL A 57 -3.62 -7.52 5.57
N GLY A 58 -4.72 -8.22 5.27
CA GLY A 58 -5.52 -7.98 4.08
C GLY A 58 -4.79 -8.42 2.81
N CYS A 59 -4.05 -9.53 2.90
CA CYS A 59 -3.15 -9.99 1.83
C CYS A 59 -3.89 -10.52 0.59
N GLY A 60 -5.17 -10.90 0.70
CA GLY A 60 -5.96 -11.43 -0.39
C GLY A 60 -5.23 -12.51 -1.20
N ARG A 61 -5.42 -12.48 -2.53
CA ARG A 61 -4.76 -13.38 -3.49
C ARG A 61 -3.30 -13.04 -3.77
N ASP A 62 -2.90 -11.78 -3.55
CA ASP A 62 -1.60 -11.27 -3.97
C ASP A 62 -1.04 -10.24 -3.00
N VAL A 63 0.19 -10.45 -2.55
CA VAL A 63 0.94 -9.48 -1.74
C VAL A 63 1.17 -8.18 -2.53
N PHE A 64 1.54 -8.31 -3.81
CA PHE A 64 1.68 -7.21 -4.77
C PHE A 64 0.90 -7.52 -6.05
N PRO A 65 -0.38 -7.12 -6.16
CA PRO A 65 -1.22 -7.44 -7.32
C PRO A 65 -0.64 -6.98 -8.67
N SER A 66 0.19 -5.93 -8.67
CA SER A 66 0.81 -5.40 -9.88
C SER A 66 2.25 -5.88 -10.11
N ASN A 67 2.83 -6.70 -9.20
CA ASN A 67 4.24 -7.11 -9.29
C ASN A 67 4.50 -8.46 -8.60
N PHE A 68 3.94 -9.50 -9.17
CA PHE A 68 4.12 -10.88 -8.65
C PHE A 68 5.60 -11.30 -8.56
N ALA A 69 6.42 -10.89 -9.52
CA ALA A 69 7.85 -11.21 -9.53
C ALA A 69 8.56 -10.68 -8.28
N MET A 70 8.32 -9.43 -7.91
CA MET A 70 8.89 -8.81 -6.71
C MET A 70 8.33 -9.43 -5.43
N ALA A 71 7.02 -9.69 -5.38
CA ALA A 71 6.40 -10.40 -4.26
C ALA A 71 7.06 -11.76 -4.02
N LYS A 72 7.32 -12.52 -5.09
CA LYS A 72 8.01 -13.81 -5.03
C LYS A 72 9.46 -13.68 -4.50
N ILE A 73 10.20 -12.67 -4.97
CA ILE A 73 11.57 -12.39 -4.48
C ILE A 73 11.56 -12.11 -2.97
N LEU A 74 10.63 -11.27 -2.49
CA LEU A 74 10.56 -10.92 -1.08
C LEU A 74 10.06 -12.09 -0.22
N ALA A 75 9.10 -12.88 -0.72
CA ALA A 75 8.64 -14.09 -0.04
C ALA A 75 9.75 -15.12 0.14
N GLN A 76 10.62 -15.28 -0.87
CA GLN A 76 11.79 -16.17 -0.79
C GLN A 76 12.92 -15.60 0.07
N ARG A 77 13.02 -14.27 0.20
CA ARG A 77 14.05 -13.59 0.99
C ARG A 77 13.73 -13.59 2.48
N CYS A 78 12.48 -13.35 2.86
CA CYS A 78 12.11 -13.31 4.27
C CYS A 78 12.13 -14.72 4.90
N ARG A 79 12.25 -14.78 6.23
CA ARG A 79 12.18 -16.04 6.95
C ARG A 79 10.80 -16.66 6.88
N ILE A 80 9.78 -15.85 7.11
CA ILE A 80 8.37 -16.24 7.05
C ILE A 80 7.55 -15.09 6.48
N LEU A 81 6.69 -15.41 5.51
CA LEU A 81 5.61 -14.55 5.05
C LEU A 81 4.29 -15.18 5.49
N ALA A 82 3.65 -14.59 6.48
CA ALA A 82 2.33 -14.97 6.96
C ALA A 82 1.28 -14.02 6.38
N GLY A 83 0.17 -14.55 5.90
CA GLY A 83 -0.98 -13.76 5.46
C GLY A 83 -2.10 -13.81 6.48
N LEU A 84 -2.82 -12.72 6.64
CA LEU A 84 -4.06 -12.61 7.42
C LEU A 84 -5.12 -11.92 6.60
N ASP A 85 -6.23 -12.60 6.31
CA ASP A 85 -7.34 -12.04 5.52
C ASP A 85 -8.67 -12.67 5.96
N PRO A 86 -9.78 -11.91 6.07
CA PRO A 86 -11.09 -12.47 6.41
C PRO A 86 -11.75 -13.24 5.25
N SER A 87 -11.30 -13.03 4.01
CA SER A 87 -11.88 -13.65 2.81
C SER A 87 -11.21 -14.96 2.44
N ASP A 88 -11.92 -15.77 1.65
CA ASP A 88 -11.39 -17.03 1.09
C ASP A 88 -10.29 -16.80 0.05
N ASN A 89 -10.10 -15.57 -0.41
CA ASN A 89 -9.05 -15.21 -1.36
C ASN A 89 -7.64 -15.53 -0.88
N ILE A 90 -7.43 -15.60 0.43
CA ILE A 90 -6.14 -15.97 1.02
C ILE A 90 -5.68 -17.39 0.60
N ASP A 91 -6.63 -18.29 0.35
CA ASP A 91 -6.31 -19.69 -0.02
C ASP A 91 -5.69 -19.77 -1.43
N GLU A 92 -5.98 -18.77 -2.28
CA GLU A 92 -5.45 -18.67 -3.63
C GLU A 92 -4.06 -17.99 -3.69
N ASN A 93 -3.56 -17.44 -2.58
CA ASN A 93 -2.25 -16.74 -2.55
C ASN A 93 -1.10 -17.77 -2.50
N PRO A 94 -0.33 -17.94 -3.58
CA PRO A 94 0.70 -18.99 -3.67
C PRO A 94 1.99 -18.65 -2.92
N LEU A 95 2.17 -17.40 -2.48
CA LEU A 95 3.43 -16.92 -1.91
C LEU A 95 3.49 -17.02 -0.39
N LEU A 96 2.35 -17.24 0.26
CA LEU A 96 2.28 -17.30 1.71
C LEU A 96 2.86 -18.61 2.25
N HIS A 97 3.76 -18.52 3.22
CA HIS A 97 4.25 -19.65 4.00
C HIS A 97 3.22 -20.09 5.04
N GLU A 98 2.47 -19.15 5.60
CA GLU A 98 1.40 -19.40 6.56
C GLU A 98 0.16 -18.58 6.21
N ARG A 99 -1.02 -19.18 6.39
CA ARG A 99 -2.31 -18.56 6.11
C ARG A 99 -3.16 -18.53 7.35
N TYR A 100 -3.72 -17.36 7.66
CA TYR A 100 -4.61 -17.16 8.79
C TYR A 100 -5.89 -16.47 8.32
N LYS A 101 -7.02 -17.13 8.50
CA LYS A 101 -8.32 -16.58 8.13
C LYS A 101 -8.94 -15.86 9.31
N GLY A 102 -9.21 -14.56 9.17
CA GLY A 102 -9.80 -13.73 10.22
C GLY A 102 -9.43 -12.27 10.12
N THR A 103 -9.88 -11.51 11.11
CA THR A 103 -9.58 -10.08 11.25
C THR A 103 -8.38 -9.85 12.18
N ILE A 104 -7.74 -8.69 12.04
CA ILE A 104 -6.56 -8.35 12.83
C ILE A 104 -6.86 -8.29 14.33
N GLU A 105 -8.07 -7.86 14.69
CA GLU A 105 -8.51 -7.72 16.10
C GLU A 105 -8.62 -9.09 16.77
N SER A 106 -9.14 -10.09 16.06
CA SER A 106 -9.35 -11.45 16.57
C SER A 106 -8.12 -12.35 16.49
N PHE A 107 -7.13 -11.97 15.71
CA PHE A 107 -5.94 -12.79 15.45
C PHE A 107 -5.01 -12.87 16.65
N GLN A 108 -4.75 -14.08 17.14
CA GLN A 108 -3.93 -14.38 18.34
C GLN A 108 -2.84 -15.41 17.97
N PRO A 109 -1.78 -15.00 17.26
CA PRO A 109 -0.70 -15.92 16.91
C PRO A 109 0.17 -16.26 18.13
N LYS A 110 0.88 -17.39 18.04
CA LYS A 110 1.86 -17.79 19.05
C LYS A 110 3.17 -17.00 19.01
N ARG A 111 3.37 -16.15 17.99
CA ARG A 111 4.58 -15.33 17.78
C ARG A 111 4.25 -13.90 17.43
N GLN A 112 5.24 -13.05 17.54
CA GLN A 112 5.23 -11.68 17.03
C GLN A 112 6.06 -11.58 15.75
N PHE A 113 5.82 -10.53 14.97
CA PHE A 113 6.44 -10.31 13.66
C PHE A 113 7.39 -9.12 13.69
N ASP A 114 8.48 -9.18 12.90
CA ASP A 114 9.41 -8.08 12.72
C ASP A 114 8.80 -6.95 11.88
N MET A 115 7.91 -7.34 10.97
CA MET A 115 7.21 -6.41 10.10
C MET A 115 5.75 -6.81 9.93
N VAL A 116 4.85 -5.82 10.02
CA VAL A 116 3.42 -5.98 9.71
C VAL A 116 3.07 -4.96 8.62
N THR A 117 2.43 -5.42 7.55
CA THR A 117 2.01 -4.57 6.43
C THR A 117 0.49 -4.50 6.32
N LEU A 118 -0.03 -3.30 6.03
CA LEU A 118 -1.41 -3.05 5.68
C LEU A 118 -1.42 -2.29 4.34
N ARG A 119 -1.76 -3.00 3.26
CA ARG A 119 -1.87 -2.43 1.92
C ARG A 119 -3.33 -2.29 1.52
N MET A 120 -3.81 -1.06 1.40
CA MET A 120 -5.23 -0.76 1.07
C MET A 120 -6.21 -1.48 2.02
N VAL A 121 -5.93 -1.40 3.32
CA VAL A 121 -6.74 -1.98 4.40
C VAL A 121 -7.21 -0.90 5.37
N ALA A 122 -6.39 0.11 5.64
CA ALA A 122 -6.68 1.12 6.67
C ALA A 122 -7.95 1.94 6.38
N GLU A 123 -8.36 2.05 5.11
CA GLU A 123 -9.62 2.69 4.70
C GLU A 123 -10.88 1.93 5.13
N HIS A 124 -10.75 0.64 5.43
CA HIS A 124 -11.86 -0.24 5.82
C HIS A 124 -11.97 -0.44 7.34
N ILE A 125 -11.02 0.08 8.11
CA ILE A 125 -10.97 -0.11 9.57
C ILE A 125 -12.06 0.71 10.27
N SER A 126 -12.98 0.01 10.94
CA SER A 126 -14.07 0.61 11.72
C SER A 126 -13.67 0.96 13.15
N ASP A 127 -12.73 0.19 13.75
CA ASP A 127 -12.17 0.42 15.10
C ASP A 127 -10.66 0.68 15.06
N PRO A 128 -10.21 1.92 14.78
CA PRO A 128 -8.80 2.25 14.73
C PRO A 128 -8.01 2.02 16.03
N PRO A 129 -8.56 2.34 17.23
CA PRO A 129 -7.86 2.03 18.48
C PRO A 129 -7.66 0.53 18.69
N GLY A 130 -8.69 -0.29 18.45
CA GLY A 130 -8.62 -1.75 18.56
C GLY A 130 -7.61 -2.35 17.58
N THR A 131 -7.62 -1.89 16.34
CA THR A 131 -6.63 -2.29 15.32
C THR A 131 -5.21 -1.91 15.75
N ALA A 132 -4.97 -0.69 16.24
CA ALA A 132 -3.64 -0.27 16.68
C ALA A 132 -3.13 -1.07 17.89
N ALA A 133 -4.03 -1.40 18.83
CA ALA A 133 -3.72 -2.29 19.96
C ALA A 133 -3.36 -3.71 19.46
N ALA A 134 -4.10 -4.23 18.46
CA ALA A 134 -3.78 -5.50 17.84
C ALA A 134 -2.41 -5.46 17.12
N LEU A 135 -2.11 -4.40 16.36
CA LEU A 135 -0.80 -4.19 15.75
C LEU A 135 0.32 -4.17 16.79
N ALA A 136 0.11 -3.52 17.94
CA ALA A 136 1.07 -3.52 19.03
C ALA A 136 1.29 -4.92 19.63
N ARG A 137 0.25 -5.74 19.70
CA ARG A 137 0.37 -7.15 20.14
C ARG A 137 1.14 -8.01 19.14
N LEU A 138 0.91 -7.78 17.85
CA LEU A 138 1.45 -8.60 16.75
C LEU A 138 2.89 -8.23 16.35
N CYS A 139 3.27 -6.98 16.46
CA CYS A 139 4.58 -6.49 16.08
C CYS A 139 5.58 -6.64 17.24
N LYS A 140 6.80 -7.12 16.98
CA LYS A 140 7.89 -7.19 17.99
C LYS A 140 8.29 -5.79 18.48
N PRO A 141 8.78 -5.63 19.73
CA PRO A 141 9.45 -4.40 20.15
C PRO A 141 10.61 -4.04 19.22
N GLY A 142 10.59 -2.83 18.67
CA GLY A 142 11.53 -2.40 17.63
C GLY A 142 11.19 -2.84 16.21
N GLY A 143 10.16 -3.67 16.03
CA GLY A 143 9.60 -4.02 14.72
C GLY A 143 8.86 -2.87 14.06
N ARG A 144 8.40 -3.06 12.85
CA ARG A 144 7.77 -2.03 12.01
C ARG A 144 6.37 -2.38 11.56
N VAL A 145 5.51 -1.38 11.51
CA VAL A 145 4.22 -1.43 10.82
C VAL A 145 4.30 -0.51 9.61
N VAL A 146 4.01 -1.03 8.43
CA VAL A 146 3.97 -0.26 7.18
C VAL A 146 2.52 -0.16 6.72
N ILE A 147 2.01 1.06 6.66
CA ILE A 147 0.62 1.35 6.24
C ILE A 147 0.67 2.10 4.92
N TYR A 148 0.11 1.47 3.88
CA TYR A 148 -0.10 2.09 2.57
C TYR A 148 -1.59 2.10 2.28
N THR A 149 -2.17 3.31 2.15
CA THR A 149 -3.62 3.51 2.03
C THR A 149 -3.96 4.76 1.24
N VAL A 150 -5.22 4.91 0.88
CA VAL A 150 -5.72 6.13 0.22
C VAL A 150 -5.73 7.33 1.17
N TYR A 151 -5.52 8.53 0.62
CA TYR A 151 -5.62 9.78 1.38
C TYR A 151 -7.05 10.29 1.39
N LYS A 152 -7.63 10.48 2.58
CA LYS A 152 -9.02 10.91 2.77
C LYS A 152 -9.36 12.20 2.04
N TRP A 153 -8.44 13.17 2.03
CA TRP A 153 -8.65 14.48 1.44
C TRP A 153 -8.15 14.58 0.00
N SER A 154 -7.85 13.47 -0.65
CA SER A 154 -7.53 13.51 -2.07
C SER A 154 -8.76 13.90 -2.90
N PRO A 155 -8.60 14.64 -3.99
CA PRO A 155 -9.72 14.98 -4.88
C PRO A 155 -10.48 13.75 -5.36
N VAL A 156 -9.79 12.65 -5.63
CA VAL A 156 -10.40 11.39 -6.07
C VAL A 156 -11.26 10.79 -4.97
N THR A 157 -10.77 10.77 -3.73
CA THR A 157 -11.51 10.24 -2.58
C THR A 157 -12.72 11.11 -2.26
N ILE A 158 -12.59 12.44 -2.29
CA ILE A 158 -13.69 13.39 -2.05
C ILE A 158 -14.76 13.21 -3.11
N VAL A 159 -14.42 13.22 -4.40
CA VAL A 159 -15.39 13.02 -5.49
C VAL A 159 -16.05 11.65 -5.37
N SER A 160 -15.29 10.60 -5.06
CA SER A 160 -15.84 9.25 -4.85
C SER A 160 -16.80 9.21 -3.66
N SER A 161 -16.52 9.86 -2.54
CA SER A 161 -17.39 9.87 -1.36
C SER A 161 -18.67 10.70 -1.53
N LEU A 162 -18.65 11.72 -2.38
CA LEU A 162 -19.79 12.57 -2.69
C LEU A 162 -20.67 12.04 -3.85
N ALA A 163 -20.15 11.11 -4.64
CA ALA A 163 -20.86 10.55 -5.77
C ALA A 163 -22.04 9.68 -5.30
N PRO A 164 -23.25 9.86 -5.83
CA PRO A 164 -24.40 9.00 -5.53
C PRO A 164 -24.09 7.53 -5.85
N PHE A 165 -24.68 6.61 -5.08
CA PHE A 165 -24.42 5.16 -5.18
C PHE A 165 -24.56 4.59 -6.61
N TRP A 166 -25.53 5.09 -7.39
CA TRP A 166 -25.70 4.69 -8.79
C TRP A 166 -24.55 5.11 -9.71
N LEU A 167 -23.88 6.23 -9.39
CA LEU A 167 -22.72 6.71 -10.15
C LEU A 167 -21.45 5.90 -9.80
N HIS A 168 -21.37 5.36 -8.57
CA HIS A 168 -20.27 4.48 -8.17
C HIS A 168 -20.16 3.24 -9.07
N HIS A 169 -21.27 2.61 -9.44
CA HIS A 169 -21.24 1.44 -10.33
C HIS A 169 -20.72 1.77 -11.73
N VAL A 170 -21.13 2.91 -12.28
CA VAL A 170 -20.71 3.34 -13.63
C VAL A 170 -19.23 3.74 -13.64
N VAL A 171 -18.78 4.46 -12.61
CA VAL A 171 -17.41 4.98 -12.50
C VAL A 171 -16.44 3.85 -12.15
N LYS A 172 -16.75 2.98 -11.18
CA LYS A 172 -15.90 1.84 -10.81
C LYS A 172 -15.68 0.88 -11.97
N LYS A 173 -16.77 0.49 -12.68
CA LYS A 173 -16.69 -0.42 -13.82
C LYS A 173 -15.91 0.18 -15.01
N ARG A 174 -15.99 1.50 -15.20
CA ARG A 174 -15.33 2.17 -16.32
C ARG A 174 -13.88 2.60 -16.06
N ILE A 175 -13.54 2.92 -14.81
CA ILE A 175 -12.23 3.49 -14.46
C ILE A 175 -11.32 2.45 -13.81
N TRP A 176 -11.83 1.57 -12.93
CA TRP A 176 -10.97 0.70 -12.10
C TRP A 176 -11.10 -0.79 -12.36
N ASN A 177 -12.05 -1.23 -13.21
CA ASN A 177 -12.22 -2.64 -13.62
C ASN A 177 -12.13 -3.66 -12.45
N THR A 178 -12.62 -3.27 -11.25
CA THR A 178 -12.64 -4.12 -10.06
C THR A 178 -13.90 -4.97 -10.01
N GLU A 179 -13.78 -6.26 -9.71
CA GLU A 179 -14.90 -7.17 -9.52
C GLU A 179 -15.64 -6.86 -8.22
N GLU A 180 -16.98 -6.95 -8.23
CA GLU A 180 -17.86 -6.57 -7.11
C GLU A 180 -17.67 -7.42 -5.83
N LYS A 181 -17.03 -8.59 -5.93
CA LYS A 181 -16.91 -9.55 -4.82
C LYS A 181 -15.98 -9.12 -3.68
N ASP A 182 -15.09 -8.15 -3.92
CA ASP A 182 -14.02 -7.80 -2.97
C ASP A 182 -14.17 -6.37 -2.40
N THR A 183 -15.39 -5.82 -2.37
CA THR A 183 -15.59 -4.43 -1.91
C THR A 183 -16.09 -4.38 -0.47
N PHE A 184 -15.17 -4.19 0.48
CA PHE A 184 -15.51 -3.85 1.86
C PHE A 184 -15.94 -2.37 1.97
N PRO A 185 -16.86 -2.02 2.91
CA PRO A 185 -17.20 -0.62 3.18
C PRO A 185 -15.95 0.20 3.55
N THR A 186 -15.90 1.46 3.11
CA THR A 186 -14.81 2.37 3.45
C THR A 186 -15.23 3.33 4.56
N GLU A 187 -14.43 3.42 5.63
CA GLU A 187 -14.69 4.23 6.81
C GLU A 187 -13.80 5.49 6.87
N TYR A 188 -12.61 5.45 6.26
CA TYR A 188 -11.64 6.55 6.21
C TYR A 188 -11.28 7.14 7.59
N ARG A 189 -11.18 6.29 8.65
CA ARG A 189 -10.88 6.71 10.02
C ARG A 189 -9.37 6.77 10.33
N MET A 190 -8.54 6.13 9.48
CA MET A 190 -7.06 6.10 9.58
C MET A 190 -6.37 6.65 8.33
N ASN A 191 -7.01 7.54 7.57
CA ASN A 191 -6.59 7.94 6.23
C ASN A 191 -6.07 9.39 6.16
N THR A 192 -5.55 9.90 7.28
CA THR A 192 -4.75 11.13 7.35
C THR A 192 -3.50 10.91 8.20
N ARG A 193 -2.42 11.66 7.92
CA ARG A 193 -1.20 11.60 8.75
C ARG A 193 -1.49 11.91 10.22
N ARG A 194 -2.36 12.91 10.46
CA ARG A 194 -2.76 13.30 11.82
C ARG A 194 -3.40 12.15 12.57
N ASP A 195 -4.36 11.46 11.95
CA ASP A 195 -5.05 10.33 12.58
C ASP A 195 -4.11 9.16 12.80
N LEU A 196 -3.31 8.81 11.80
CA LEU A 196 -2.32 7.74 11.90
C LEU A 196 -1.31 8.01 13.04
N ARG A 197 -0.72 9.20 13.10
CA ARG A 197 0.19 9.57 14.20
C ARG A 197 -0.46 9.47 15.57
N ARG A 198 -1.70 9.98 15.71
CA ARG A 198 -2.43 9.96 16.96
C ARG A 198 -2.75 8.53 17.39
N ILE A 199 -3.27 7.72 16.49
CA ILE A 199 -3.73 6.34 16.76
C ILE A 199 -2.53 5.43 17.01
N MET A 200 -1.54 5.44 16.15
CA MET A 200 -0.33 4.62 16.27
C MET A 200 0.51 5.05 17.47
N GLY A 201 0.61 6.37 17.73
CA GLY A 201 1.29 6.90 18.92
C GLY A 201 0.66 6.45 20.23
N ALA A 202 -0.66 6.45 20.33
CA ALA A 202 -1.37 5.95 21.49
C ALA A 202 -1.15 4.43 21.74
N ALA A 203 -0.81 3.67 20.70
CA ALA A 203 -0.49 2.24 20.80
C ALA A 203 1.01 1.95 20.97
N GLY A 204 1.85 2.97 21.20
CA GLY A 204 3.28 2.81 21.45
C GLY A 204 4.13 2.68 20.19
N PHE A 205 3.69 3.28 19.08
CA PHE A 205 4.47 3.37 17.86
C PHE A 205 4.94 4.80 17.61
N GLU A 206 6.15 4.93 17.08
CA GLU A 206 6.74 6.19 16.61
C GLU A 206 6.75 6.23 15.09
N GLU A 207 6.39 7.37 14.50
CA GLU A 207 6.49 7.57 13.04
C GLU A 207 7.96 7.62 12.63
N GLU A 208 8.46 6.57 11.98
CA GLU A 208 9.83 6.51 11.45
C GLU A 208 9.93 7.27 10.12
N ARG A 209 8.91 7.14 9.27
CA ARG A 209 8.81 7.83 7.98
C ARG A 209 7.36 8.01 7.56
N PHE A 210 7.11 9.10 6.87
CA PHE A 210 5.81 9.34 6.25
C PHE A 210 5.98 10.01 4.88
N SER A 211 5.18 9.58 3.90
CA SER A 211 5.15 10.16 2.56
C SER A 211 3.71 10.27 2.07
N TYR A 212 3.41 11.40 1.46
CA TYR A 212 2.26 11.56 0.59
C TYR A 212 2.69 11.15 -0.82
N LEU A 213 1.83 10.39 -1.50
CA LEU A 213 2.12 9.86 -2.82
C LEU A 213 1.07 10.37 -3.81
N ASP A 214 1.56 11.03 -4.86
CA ASP A 214 0.76 11.47 -5.99
C ASP A 214 0.47 10.29 -6.94
N ASP A 215 -0.73 10.24 -7.51
CA ASP A 215 -1.09 9.20 -8.47
C ASP A 215 -1.54 9.81 -9.81
N CYS A 216 -0.65 9.74 -10.80
CA CYS A 216 -0.87 10.21 -12.17
C CYS A 216 -1.45 9.11 -13.07
N ARG A 217 -2.34 8.27 -12.55
CA ARG A 217 -3.04 7.23 -13.31
C ARG A 217 -4.51 7.55 -13.54
N SER A 218 -5.00 8.68 -13.04
CA SER A 218 -6.42 9.05 -13.14
C SER A 218 -6.90 9.12 -14.59
N PHE A 219 -6.03 9.57 -15.50
CA PHE A 219 -6.31 9.68 -16.93
C PHE A 219 -5.46 8.70 -17.77
N ALA A 220 -4.92 7.64 -17.15
CA ALA A 220 -4.00 6.69 -17.82
C ALA A 220 -4.67 5.81 -18.89
N ARG A 221 -6.00 5.83 -19.05
CA ARG A 221 -6.72 5.03 -20.03
C ARG A 221 -6.34 5.39 -21.48
N TRP A 222 -6.08 6.66 -21.76
CA TRP A 222 -5.69 7.13 -23.09
C TRP A 222 -4.32 7.79 -23.05
N LYS A 223 -3.51 7.53 -24.07
CA LYS A 223 -2.13 8.01 -24.17
C LYS A 223 -2.03 9.54 -24.08
N LEU A 224 -2.92 10.26 -24.77
CA LEU A 224 -2.89 11.73 -24.80
C LEU A 224 -3.23 12.33 -23.42
N THR A 225 -4.30 11.86 -22.77
CA THR A 225 -4.71 12.38 -21.46
C THR A 225 -3.70 12.04 -20.39
N ASN A 226 -3.08 10.87 -20.43
CA ASN A 226 -2.00 10.51 -19.49
C ASN A 226 -0.73 11.34 -19.76
N LEU A 227 -0.42 11.64 -21.01
CA LEU A 227 0.68 12.55 -21.35
C LEU A 227 0.43 13.96 -20.77
N MET A 228 -0.78 14.50 -20.93
CA MET A 228 -1.16 15.81 -20.36
C MET A 228 -1.07 15.80 -18.84
N GLU A 229 -1.52 14.74 -18.19
CA GLU A 229 -1.43 14.55 -16.74
C GLU A 229 0.03 14.55 -16.26
N LEU A 230 0.91 13.79 -16.90
CA LEU A 230 2.33 13.73 -16.58
C LEU A 230 3.08 15.06 -16.85
N VAL A 231 2.71 15.77 -17.91
CA VAL A 231 3.23 17.13 -18.18
C VAL A 231 2.79 18.08 -17.07
N GLY A 232 1.50 18.09 -16.72
CA GLY A 232 0.96 18.89 -15.61
C GLY A 232 1.67 18.60 -14.29
N TRP A 233 1.84 17.33 -13.95
CA TRP A 233 2.58 16.87 -12.78
C TRP A 233 4.02 17.42 -12.77
N LYS A 234 4.73 17.31 -13.89
CA LYS A 234 6.11 17.77 -14.00
C LYS A 234 6.23 19.30 -13.89
N VAL A 235 5.30 20.04 -14.50
CA VAL A 235 5.23 21.51 -14.40
C VAL A 235 4.96 21.94 -12.95
N LEU A 236 3.97 21.35 -12.28
CA LEU A 236 3.67 21.66 -10.88
C LEU A 236 4.90 21.44 -9.99
N ARG A 237 5.59 20.31 -10.13
CA ARG A 237 6.83 20.05 -9.39
C ARG A 237 7.95 21.04 -9.69
N SER A 238 8.09 21.51 -10.94
CA SER A 238 9.14 22.46 -11.32
C SER A 238 8.96 23.84 -10.70
N ILE A 239 7.73 24.21 -10.35
CA ILE A 239 7.39 25.49 -9.69
C ILE A 239 7.14 25.34 -8.17
N GLY A 240 7.51 24.17 -7.60
CA GLY A 240 7.37 23.88 -6.17
C GLY A 240 5.95 23.60 -5.69
N LEU A 241 5.00 23.38 -6.61
CA LEU A 241 3.65 22.95 -6.27
C LEU A 241 3.53 21.43 -6.29
N HIS A 242 2.66 20.90 -5.43
CA HIS A 242 2.36 19.49 -5.39
C HIS A 242 1.25 19.12 -6.37
N TYR A 243 1.40 18.00 -7.04
CA TYR A 243 0.27 17.32 -7.70
C TYR A 243 -0.65 16.75 -6.61
N PRO A 244 -1.96 16.63 -6.86
CA PRO A 244 -2.86 16.07 -5.85
C PRO A 244 -2.40 14.70 -5.35
N GLU A 245 -2.13 14.64 -4.06
CA GLU A 245 -1.73 13.43 -3.35
C GLU A 245 -2.94 12.52 -3.18
N VAL A 246 -2.81 11.27 -3.56
CA VAL A 246 -3.90 10.29 -3.54
C VAL A 246 -3.70 9.21 -2.50
N CYS A 247 -2.44 8.86 -2.22
CA CYS A 247 -2.10 7.80 -1.27
C CYS A 247 -1.17 8.29 -0.17
N LEU A 248 -1.17 7.55 0.94
CA LEU A 248 -0.32 7.72 2.10
C LEU A 248 0.55 6.48 2.28
N LEU A 249 1.81 6.68 2.62
CA LEU A 249 2.72 5.63 3.03
C LEU A 249 3.37 6.02 4.36
N GLY A 250 3.00 5.34 5.44
CA GLY A 250 3.54 5.52 6.77
C GLY A 250 4.32 4.30 7.25
N ILE A 251 5.49 4.51 7.84
CA ILE A 251 6.29 3.49 8.53
C ILE A 251 6.34 3.87 9.99
N TYR A 252 5.87 2.97 10.84
CA TYR A 252 5.76 3.14 12.28
C TYR A 252 6.60 2.08 12.98
N ARG A 253 7.49 2.50 13.86
CA ARG A 253 8.34 1.62 14.64
C ARG A 253 7.76 1.42 16.03
N ARG A 254 7.62 0.17 16.47
CA ARG A 254 7.19 -0.12 17.82
C ARG A 254 8.27 0.27 18.81
N SER A 255 7.92 1.09 19.82
CA SER A 255 8.85 1.49 20.87
C SER A 255 9.34 0.26 21.65
N ARG A 256 10.62 0.27 22.03
CA ARG A 256 11.13 -0.74 22.93
C ARG A 256 10.70 -0.40 24.38
N PRO A 257 10.37 -1.38 25.23
CA PRO A 257 10.24 -1.10 26.65
C PRO A 257 11.50 -0.41 27.15
N ALA A 258 11.35 0.60 27.99
CA ALA A 258 12.51 1.15 28.70
C ALA A 258 13.17 0.02 29.49
N SER A 259 14.44 -0.23 29.25
CA SER A 259 15.26 -1.21 29.98
C SER A 259 15.49 -0.78 31.42
#